data_2e33bf96c0ba07d2eccd8d50dae43fc3
#
_entry.id   2e33bf96c0ba07d2eccd8d50dae43fc3
#
_cell.length_a   1.000
_cell.length_b   1.000
_cell.length_c   1.000
_cell.angle_alpha   90.00
_cell.angle_beta   90.00
_cell.angle_gamma   90.00
#
_symmetry.space_group_name_H-M   'P 1'
#
loop_
_entity.id
_entity.type
_entity.pdbx_description
1 polymer ?
#
loop_
_entity_poly.entity_id
_entity_poly.type
_entity_poly.pdbx_seq_one_letter_code
_entity_poly.pdbx_strand_id
1 'polypeptide(L)'
;QDQFQLTEKVVSAEPFGNGHINDTLKVTNEKGEIKYVLQRINHLIFTNVDMLQNNIQIVTSHIRKKLEEKGENDIDRKVLTFLPTKDNKLYYFDGDNYWRVCLFIPNSKSYEEVTPELSYEAGKAFGDFQSMLADIPEGTLGETIPNFHNMEFRLEQFHDAVKNNAAGRLDEVKDLIEEIEKRAEAMCIQERLYREGKLKKRTNHCDTKVNNMMFDTETDKVLCVCLLYTSPSPRD
;
A
#
# COMPACT_ATOMS: atom_id res chain seq x y z
N GLN A 1 -8.86 8.50 21.17
CA GLN A 1 -8.23 7.76 22.26
C GLN A 1 -9.13 6.67 22.82
N ASP A 2 -10.39 6.97 23.06
CA ASP A 2 -11.34 6.08 23.77
C ASP A 2 -11.79 4.86 22.95
N GLN A 3 -11.50 4.84 21.66
CA GLN A 3 -11.94 3.78 20.75
C GLN A 3 -10.88 2.70 20.49
N PHE A 4 -9.59 3.02 20.65
CA PHE A 4 -8.49 2.10 20.34
C PHE A 4 -7.76 1.62 21.60
N GLN A 5 -7.11 0.44 21.52
CA GLN A 5 -6.29 -0.15 22.57
C GLN A 5 -4.91 0.52 22.60
N LEU A 6 -4.87 1.82 22.95
CA LEU A 6 -3.61 2.55 23.10
C LEU A 6 -2.98 2.24 24.45
N THR A 7 -1.67 2.06 24.47
CA THR A 7 -0.90 1.79 25.70
C THR A 7 -0.51 3.06 26.46
N GLU A 8 -0.52 4.22 25.76
CA GLU A 8 -0.15 5.51 26.33
C GLU A 8 -1.25 6.54 26.09
N LYS A 9 -1.37 7.48 27.03
CA LYS A 9 -2.29 8.61 26.90
C LYS A 9 -1.77 9.59 25.84
N VAL A 10 -2.64 10.02 24.94
CA VAL A 10 -2.32 10.92 23.84
C VAL A 10 -2.86 12.31 24.09
N VAL A 11 -2.11 13.35 23.65
CA VAL A 11 -2.41 14.76 23.93
C VAL A 11 -2.59 15.58 22.66
N SER A 12 -2.02 15.17 21.51
CA SER A 12 -2.20 15.88 20.24
C SER A 12 -2.23 14.95 19.06
N ALA A 13 -2.85 15.41 17.97
CA ALA A 13 -2.81 14.78 16.66
C ALA A 13 -2.62 15.89 15.63
N GLU A 14 -1.61 15.77 14.79
CA GLU A 14 -1.23 16.76 13.78
C GLU A 14 -1.08 16.12 12.41
N PRO A 15 -1.41 16.82 11.31
CA PRO A 15 -1.20 16.30 9.96
C PRO A 15 0.22 15.78 9.75
N PHE A 16 0.35 14.64 9.06
CA PHE A 16 1.62 13.96 8.85
C PHE A 16 1.70 13.35 7.46
N GLY A 17 2.76 13.70 6.73
CA GLY A 17 3.02 13.22 5.37
C GLY A 17 2.20 13.91 4.28
N ASN A 18 2.54 13.62 3.03
CA ASN A 18 1.94 14.19 1.81
C ASN A 18 1.07 13.18 1.06
N GLY A 19 0.47 12.22 1.79
CA GLY A 19 -0.39 11.19 1.18
C GLY A 19 -1.65 11.80 0.56
N HIS A 20 -1.97 11.41 -0.69
CA HIS A 20 -3.12 11.94 -1.42
C HIS A 20 -4.40 11.13 -1.25
N ILE A 21 -4.33 9.94 -0.65
CA ILE A 21 -5.47 9.02 -0.56
C ILE A 21 -6.10 9.07 0.83
N ASN A 22 -5.32 8.83 1.86
CA ASN A 22 -5.78 8.82 3.26
C ASN A 22 -5.31 10.06 3.99
N ASP A 23 -6.13 10.63 4.86
CA ASP A 23 -5.65 11.64 5.80
C ASP A 23 -4.86 10.97 6.91
N THR A 24 -3.64 11.42 7.11
CA THR A 24 -2.71 10.82 8.06
C THR A 24 -2.32 11.85 9.12
N LEU A 25 -2.35 11.44 10.38
CA LEU A 25 -2.01 12.27 11.53
C LEU A 25 -0.96 11.54 12.38
N LYS A 26 0.09 12.24 12.79
CA LYS A 26 0.98 11.78 13.87
C LYS A 26 0.34 12.09 15.20
N VAL A 27 0.42 11.16 16.14
CA VAL A 27 -0.21 11.24 17.45
C VAL A 27 0.85 11.20 18.54
N THR A 28 0.83 12.22 19.42
CA THR A 28 1.87 12.47 20.42
C THR A 28 1.33 12.19 21.83
N ASN A 29 2.16 11.55 22.67
CA ASN A 29 1.86 11.28 24.08
C ASN A 29 2.14 12.50 24.99
N GLU A 30 1.86 12.37 26.29
CA GLU A 30 2.09 13.42 27.29
C GLU A 30 3.57 13.80 27.46
N LYS A 31 4.51 12.97 27.01
CA LYS A 31 5.95 13.26 27.04
C LYS A 31 6.45 13.99 25.81
N GLY A 32 5.57 14.30 24.86
CA GLY A 32 5.93 14.93 23.58
C GLY A 32 6.51 13.97 22.54
N GLU A 33 6.40 12.65 22.77
CA GLU A 33 6.88 11.63 21.83
C GLU A 33 5.79 11.21 20.86
N ILE A 34 6.11 11.08 19.56
CA ILE A 34 5.19 10.52 18.58
C ILE A 34 5.13 9.01 18.79
N LYS A 35 3.95 8.48 19.08
CA LYS A 35 3.72 7.06 19.38
C LYS A 35 2.89 6.33 18.34
N TYR A 36 1.95 7.04 17.71
CA TYR A 36 0.99 6.42 16.80
C TYR A 36 0.82 7.24 15.54
N VAL A 37 0.35 6.56 14.51
CA VAL A 37 -0.18 7.17 13.29
C VAL A 37 -1.67 6.86 13.23
N LEU A 38 -2.49 7.88 13.22
CA LEU A 38 -3.94 7.80 13.02
C LEU A 38 -4.25 8.10 11.56
N GLN A 39 -5.02 7.25 10.91
CA GLN A 39 -5.41 7.46 9.52
C GLN A 39 -6.92 7.43 9.35
N ARG A 40 -7.46 8.40 8.61
CA ARG A 40 -8.80 8.34 8.04
C ARG A 40 -8.72 7.64 6.68
N ILE A 41 -9.41 6.52 6.57
CA ILE A 41 -9.45 5.70 5.36
C ILE A 41 -10.36 6.39 4.34
N ASN A 42 -9.88 6.59 3.13
CA ASN A 42 -10.70 7.11 2.04
C ASN A 42 -11.61 5.99 1.48
N HIS A 43 -12.79 5.86 2.06
CA HIS A 43 -13.77 4.85 1.69
C HIS A 43 -14.48 5.13 0.35
N LEU A 44 -14.25 6.28 -0.27
CA LEU A 44 -14.68 6.55 -1.64
C LEU A 44 -13.81 5.81 -2.67
N ILE A 45 -12.54 5.57 -2.31
CA ILE A 45 -11.60 4.79 -3.12
C ILE A 45 -11.65 3.31 -2.68
N PHE A 46 -11.56 3.06 -1.37
CA PHE A 46 -11.61 1.73 -0.78
C PHE A 46 -13.02 1.39 -0.33
N THR A 47 -13.87 1.07 -1.27
CA THR A 47 -15.32 0.88 -1.04
C THR A 47 -15.65 -0.31 -0.13
N ASN A 48 -14.73 -1.25 0.06
CA ASN A 48 -14.83 -2.36 1.01
C ASN A 48 -13.72 -2.25 2.07
N VAL A 49 -14.00 -1.48 3.13
CA VAL A 49 -13.04 -1.25 4.21
C VAL A 49 -12.73 -2.52 5.01
N ASP A 50 -13.71 -3.41 5.18
CA ASP A 50 -13.49 -4.71 5.85
C ASP A 50 -12.45 -5.54 5.10
N MET A 51 -12.61 -5.68 3.78
CA MET A 51 -11.65 -6.39 2.92
C MET A 51 -10.26 -5.75 2.98
N LEU A 52 -10.18 -4.42 2.90
CA LEU A 52 -8.92 -3.69 2.99
C LEU A 52 -8.18 -4.00 4.29
N GLN A 53 -8.87 -3.88 5.43
CA GLN A 53 -8.26 -4.09 6.73
C GLN A 53 -7.91 -5.56 6.98
N ASN A 54 -8.74 -6.49 6.50
CA ASN A 54 -8.43 -7.91 6.56
C ASN A 54 -7.18 -8.27 5.73
N ASN A 55 -7.05 -7.75 4.51
CA ASN A 55 -5.84 -7.94 3.69
C ASN A 55 -4.59 -7.42 4.41
N ILE A 56 -4.66 -6.21 4.98
CA ILE A 56 -3.55 -5.61 5.72
C ILE A 56 -3.19 -6.49 6.93
N GLN A 57 -4.16 -6.95 7.70
CA GLN A 57 -3.94 -7.81 8.85
C GLN A 57 -3.27 -9.14 8.45
N ILE A 58 -3.75 -9.78 7.40
CA ILE A 58 -3.15 -11.03 6.89
C ILE A 58 -1.69 -10.81 6.51
N VAL A 59 -1.41 -9.77 5.70
CA VAL A 59 -0.07 -9.50 5.20
C VAL A 59 0.89 -9.12 6.33
N THR A 60 0.50 -8.21 7.21
CA THR A 60 1.38 -7.77 8.32
C THR A 60 1.66 -8.89 9.30
N SER A 61 0.65 -9.72 9.63
CA SER A 61 0.83 -10.89 10.50
C SER A 61 1.74 -11.94 9.87
N HIS A 62 1.59 -12.17 8.55
CA HIS A 62 2.43 -13.12 7.82
C HIS A 62 3.90 -12.67 7.76
N ILE A 63 4.15 -11.38 7.47
CA ILE A 63 5.51 -10.81 7.50
C ILE A 63 6.10 -10.88 8.90
N ARG A 64 5.34 -10.51 9.93
CA ARG A 64 5.78 -10.59 11.34
C ARG A 64 6.24 -11.98 11.70
N LYS A 65 5.42 -12.99 11.41
CA LYS A 65 5.75 -14.39 11.65
C LYS A 65 7.06 -14.80 10.96
N LYS A 66 7.25 -14.41 9.69
CA LYS A 66 8.48 -14.69 8.95
C LYS A 66 9.72 -14.01 9.54
N LEU A 67 9.58 -12.79 10.05
CA LEU A 67 10.67 -12.07 10.72
C LEU A 67 11.02 -12.73 12.07
N GLU A 68 10.01 -13.18 12.83
CA GLU A 68 10.20 -13.93 14.09
C GLU A 68 10.91 -15.27 13.83
N GLU A 69 10.49 -16.02 12.81
CA GLU A 69 11.12 -17.29 12.40
C GLU A 69 12.59 -17.11 11.97
N LYS A 70 12.95 -15.96 11.41
CA LYS A 70 14.32 -15.59 11.05
C LYS A 70 15.16 -15.11 12.25
N GLY A 71 14.54 -14.92 13.43
CA GLY A 71 15.20 -14.38 14.61
C GLY A 71 15.54 -12.89 14.50
N GLU A 72 14.76 -12.13 13.69
CA GLU A 72 14.98 -10.70 13.51
C GLU A 72 14.64 -9.91 14.78
N ASN A 73 15.46 -8.89 15.07
CA ASN A 73 15.21 -7.95 16.16
C ASN A 73 14.43 -6.73 15.63
N ASP A 74 13.84 -5.95 16.56
CA ASP A 74 13.11 -4.70 16.27
C ASP A 74 11.99 -4.86 15.23
N ILE A 75 11.23 -5.95 15.34
CA ILE A 75 10.19 -6.32 14.36
C ILE A 75 9.16 -5.21 14.19
N ASP A 76 8.83 -4.46 15.26
CA ASP A 76 7.89 -3.33 15.20
C ASP A 76 8.38 -2.16 14.34
N ARG A 77 9.67 -2.12 14.00
CA ARG A 77 10.20 -1.19 13.00
C ARG A 77 10.23 -1.78 11.58
N LYS A 78 10.09 -3.09 11.42
CA LYS A 78 10.23 -3.82 10.14
C LYS A 78 8.91 -4.19 9.49
N VAL A 79 7.82 -4.13 10.23
CA VAL A 79 6.46 -4.34 9.73
C VAL A 79 5.47 -3.45 10.46
N LEU A 80 4.48 -2.90 9.73
CA LEU A 80 3.45 -2.08 10.35
C LEU A 80 2.63 -2.87 11.37
N THR A 81 2.44 -2.29 12.54
CA THR A 81 1.63 -2.86 13.63
C THR A 81 0.37 -2.04 13.81
N PHE A 82 -0.76 -2.55 13.34
CA PHE A 82 -2.06 -1.90 13.53
C PHE A 82 -2.65 -2.29 14.89
N LEU A 83 -3.19 -1.30 15.58
CA LEU A 83 -3.80 -1.47 16.89
C LEU A 83 -5.30 -1.68 16.75
N PRO A 84 -5.87 -2.71 17.41
CA PRO A 84 -7.29 -2.94 17.38
C PRO A 84 -8.05 -1.87 18.16
N THR A 85 -9.34 -1.75 17.89
CA THR A 85 -10.27 -1.02 18.74
C THR A 85 -10.50 -1.76 20.06
N LYS A 86 -11.15 -1.12 21.03
CA LYS A 86 -11.48 -1.75 22.34
C LYS A 86 -12.41 -2.96 22.21
N ASP A 87 -13.20 -3.02 21.14
CA ASP A 87 -14.04 -4.16 20.78
C ASP A 87 -13.35 -5.12 19.78
N ASN A 88 -12.01 -5.06 19.67
CA ASN A 88 -11.16 -5.92 18.85
C ASN A 88 -11.43 -5.86 17.33
N LYS A 89 -11.92 -4.73 16.83
CA LYS A 89 -12.04 -4.51 15.39
C LYS A 89 -10.77 -3.90 14.81
N LEU A 90 -10.59 -4.04 13.50
CA LEU A 90 -9.42 -3.53 12.78
C LEU A 90 -9.52 -2.04 12.43
N TYR A 91 -10.68 -1.44 12.60
CA TYR A 91 -10.94 -0.02 12.37
C TYR A 91 -12.12 0.45 13.24
N TYR A 92 -12.25 1.76 13.41
CA TYR A 92 -13.37 2.42 14.04
C TYR A 92 -14.19 3.20 13.00
N PHE A 93 -15.51 3.06 13.04
CA PHE A 93 -16.45 3.85 12.23
C PHE A 93 -17.15 4.86 13.13
N ASP A 94 -17.04 6.15 12.82
CA ASP A 94 -17.60 7.24 13.64
C ASP A 94 -19.02 7.68 13.23
N GLY A 95 -19.58 7.02 12.22
CA GLY A 95 -20.87 7.36 11.60
C GLY A 95 -20.71 7.88 10.17
N ASP A 96 -19.55 8.48 9.84
CA ASP A 96 -19.22 9.05 8.54
C ASP A 96 -17.91 8.48 7.98
N ASN A 97 -16.91 8.30 8.84
CA ASN A 97 -15.55 7.99 8.44
C ASN A 97 -15.02 6.72 9.10
N TYR A 98 -14.06 6.10 8.46
CA TYR A 98 -13.35 4.93 8.95
C TYR A 98 -11.95 5.33 9.40
N TRP A 99 -11.59 4.93 10.62
CA TRP A 99 -10.34 5.28 11.26
C TRP A 99 -9.55 4.06 11.64
N ARG A 100 -8.23 4.10 11.45
CA ARG A 100 -7.30 3.07 11.92
C ARG A 100 -6.09 3.70 12.59
N VAL A 101 -5.46 2.96 13.47
CA VAL A 101 -4.25 3.39 14.17
C VAL A 101 -3.17 2.34 14.01
N CYS A 102 -1.94 2.78 13.75
CA CYS A 102 -0.76 1.92 13.83
C CYS A 102 0.32 2.56 14.70
N LEU A 103 1.29 1.74 15.12
CA LEU A 103 2.47 2.23 15.82
C LEU A 103 3.29 3.14 14.90
N PHE A 104 3.82 4.24 15.46
CA PHE A 104 4.81 5.07 14.77
C PHE A 104 6.16 4.35 14.78
N ILE A 105 6.86 4.35 13.64
CA ILE A 105 8.21 3.79 13.52
C ILE A 105 9.23 4.89 13.84
N PRO A 106 9.87 4.84 15.02
CA PRO A 106 10.84 5.86 15.41
C PRO A 106 12.13 5.77 14.60
N ASN A 107 12.89 6.88 14.53
CA ASN A 107 14.16 6.98 13.80
C ASN A 107 14.03 6.51 12.34
N SER A 108 12.93 6.91 11.71
CA SER A 108 12.64 6.58 10.32
C SER A 108 12.32 7.85 9.51
N LYS A 109 12.62 7.80 8.23
CA LYS A 109 12.34 8.84 7.25
C LYS A 109 11.87 8.23 5.93
N SER A 110 11.14 8.97 5.13
CA SER A 110 10.81 8.61 3.74
C SER A 110 11.52 9.55 2.79
N TYR A 111 11.70 9.11 1.55
CA TYR A 111 12.29 9.90 0.48
C TYR A 111 11.28 10.13 -0.65
N GLU A 112 11.30 11.30 -1.25
CA GLU A 112 10.55 11.62 -2.48
C GLU A 112 11.43 11.43 -3.72
N GLU A 113 12.71 11.74 -3.60
CA GLU A 113 13.73 11.55 -4.63
C GLU A 113 14.73 10.49 -4.20
N VAL A 114 15.29 9.78 -5.16
CA VAL A 114 16.23 8.68 -4.89
C VAL A 114 17.57 8.88 -5.59
N THR A 115 18.64 8.51 -4.88
CA THR A 115 19.97 8.27 -5.46
C THR A 115 20.02 6.83 -6.02
N PRO A 116 21.06 6.47 -6.81
CA PRO A 116 21.28 5.09 -7.22
C PRO A 116 21.35 4.10 -6.04
N GLU A 117 21.96 4.49 -4.92
CA GLU A 117 22.09 3.69 -3.71
C GLU A 117 20.73 3.44 -3.05
N LEU A 118 19.92 4.51 -2.89
CA LEU A 118 18.57 4.39 -2.36
C LEU A 118 17.66 3.56 -3.29
N SER A 119 17.84 3.68 -4.60
CA SER A 119 17.12 2.85 -5.58
C SER A 119 17.46 1.37 -5.44
N TYR A 120 18.74 1.05 -5.19
CA TYR A 120 19.18 -0.33 -4.92
C TYR A 120 18.54 -0.89 -3.64
N GLU A 121 18.59 -0.13 -2.54
CA GLU A 121 17.98 -0.55 -1.27
C GLU A 121 16.44 -0.69 -1.41
N ALA A 122 15.79 0.19 -2.14
CA ALA A 122 14.37 0.10 -2.43
C ALA A 122 14.01 -1.16 -3.24
N GLY A 123 14.77 -1.43 -4.31
CA GLY A 123 14.59 -2.63 -5.13
C GLY A 123 14.77 -3.91 -4.33
N LYS A 124 15.82 -3.97 -3.50
CA LYS A 124 16.06 -5.08 -2.57
C LYS A 124 14.89 -5.28 -1.60
N ALA A 125 14.41 -4.21 -0.97
CA ALA A 125 13.31 -4.29 0.00
C ALA A 125 12.00 -4.77 -0.63
N PHE A 126 11.66 -4.33 -1.86
CA PHE A 126 10.51 -4.87 -2.57
C PHE A 126 10.70 -6.33 -2.98
N GLY A 127 11.91 -6.75 -3.36
CA GLY A 127 12.24 -8.16 -3.62
C GLY A 127 12.08 -9.02 -2.37
N ASP A 128 12.57 -8.57 -1.23
CA ASP A 128 12.41 -9.25 0.07
C ASP A 128 10.92 -9.32 0.49
N PHE A 129 10.18 -8.23 0.30
CA PHE A 129 8.74 -8.17 0.54
C PHE A 129 7.99 -9.20 -0.32
N GLN A 130 8.23 -9.24 -1.62
CA GLN A 130 7.65 -10.23 -2.52
C GLN A 130 8.00 -11.66 -2.12
N SER A 131 9.25 -11.90 -1.75
CA SER A 131 9.72 -13.22 -1.29
C SER A 131 9.01 -13.66 -0.02
N MET A 132 8.80 -12.76 0.95
CA MET A 132 8.07 -13.07 2.18
C MET A 132 6.61 -13.42 1.94
N LEU A 133 5.98 -12.87 0.90
CA LEU A 133 4.56 -13.09 0.59
C LEU A 133 4.31 -14.20 -0.45
N ALA A 134 5.37 -14.81 -0.99
CA ALA A 134 5.28 -15.76 -2.10
C ALA A 134 4.47 -17.05 -1.76
N ASP A 135 4.36 -17.40 -0.50
CA ASP A 135 3.64 -18.57 0.01
C ASP A 135 2.22 -18.26 0.54
N ILE A 136 1.75 -17.01 0.43
CA ILE A 136 0.33 -16.71 0.67
C ILE A 136 -0.49 -17.36 -0.45
N PRO A 137 -1.43 -18.26 -0.13
CA PRO A 137 -2.23 -18.94 -1.15
C PRO A 137 -3.06 -17.99 -2.00
N GLU A 138 -3.19 -18.29 -3.28
CA GLU A 138 -4.11 -17.57 -4.17
C GLU A 138 -5.55 -17.59 -3.61
N GLY A 139 -6.24 -16.45 -3.69
CA GLY A 139 -7.59 -16.27 -3.15
C GLY A 139 -7.66 -15.92 -1.67
N THR A 140 -6.52 -15.88 -0.95
CA THR A 140 -6.49 -15.42 0.46
C THR A 140 -6.82 -13.93 0.61
N LEU A 141 -6.33 -13.10 -0.32
CA LEU A 141 -6.56 -11.66 -0.33
C LEU A 141 -7.61 -11.28 -1.36
N GLY A 142 -8.46 -10.31 -1.03
CA GLY A 142 -9.42 -9.73 -1.96
C GLY A 142 -8.83 -8.56 -2.75
N GLU A 143 -9.41 -8.25 -3.90
CA GLU A 143 -9.08 -7.05 -4.68
C GLU A 143 -9.70 -5.80 -4.03
N THR A 144 -8.88 -4.98 -3.41
CA THR A 144 -9.33 -3.77 -2.69
C THR A 144 -9.80 -2.66 -3.63
N ILE A 145 -9.26 -2.59 -4.83
CA ILE A 145 -9.69 -1.72 -5.94
C ILE A 145 -9.84 -2.62 -7.18
N PRO A 146 -11.07 -2.95 -7.59
CA PRO A 146 -11.30 -3.84 -8.71
C PRO A 146 -10.63 -3.35 -10.01
N ASN A 147 -10.00 -4.26 -10.74
CA ASN A 147 -9.32 -3.99 -12.01
C ASN A 147 -8.23 -2.91 -11.95
N PHE A 148 -7.66 -2.59 -10.76
CA PHE A 148 -6.70 -1.50 -10.59
C PHE A 148 -5.49 -1.61 -11.54
N HIS A 149 -4.94 -2.80 -11.69
CA HIS A 149 -3.82 -3.11 -12.58
C HIS A 149 -4.20 -3.97 -13.79
N ASN A 150 -5.49 -4.16 -14.08
CA ASN A 150 -5.95 -4.88 -15.25
C ASN A 150 -5.76 -4.01 -16.49
N MET A 151 -4.79 -4.37 -17.35
CA MET A 151 -4.44 -3.55 -18.49
C MET A 151 -5.52 -3.57 -19.59
N GLU A 152 -6.26 -4.66 -19.74
CA GLU A 152 -7.39 -4.73 -20.68
C GLU A 152 -8.47 -3.72 -20.30
N PHE A 153 -8.83 -3.67 -19.02
CA PHE A 153 -9.78 -2.69 -18.49
C PHE A 153 -9.25 -1.24 -18.62
N ARG A 154 -7.95 -1.02 -18.44
CA ARG A 154 -7.35 0.31 -18.64
C ARG A 154 -7.38 0.74 -20.10
N LEU A 155 -7.20 -0.19 -21.05
CA LEU A 155 -7.33 0.10 -22.48
C LEU A 155 -8.77 0.41 -22.87
N GLU A 156 -9.77 -0.29 -22.32
CA GLU A 156 -11.19 0.06 -22.51
C GLU A 156 -11.46 1.50 -22.07
N GLN A 157 -11.01 1.89 -20.87
CA GLN A 157 -11.14 3.26 -20.37
C GLN A 157 -10.42 4.28 -21.26
N PHE A 158 -9.23 3.93 -21.76
CA PHE A 158 -8.46 4.76 -22.67
C PHE A 158 -9.20 4.96 -24.01
N HIS A 159 -9.72 3.90 -24.63
CA HIS A 159 -10.49 3.99 -25.87
C HIS A 159 -11.77 4.82 -25.69
N ASP A 160 -12.47 4.68 -24.57
CA ASP A 160 -13.63 5.50 -24.24
C ASP A 160 -13.25 6.98 -24.08
N ALA A 161 -12.13 7.29 -23.43
CA ALA A 161 -11.65 8.65 -23.27
C ALA A 161 -11.26 9.27 -24.64
N VAL A 162 -10.57 8.52 -25.49
CA VAL A 162 -10.23 8.94 -26.86
C VAL A 162 -11.51 9.21 -27.68
N LYS A 163 -12.47 8.30 -27.65
CA LYS A 163 -13.74 8.43 -28.37
C LYS A 163 -14.55 9.64 -27.89
N ASN A 164 -14.60 9.87 -26.61
CA ASN A 164 -15.40 10.95 -26.00
C ASN A 164 -14.76 12.33 -26.18
N ASN A 165 -13.42 12.41 -26.27
CA ASN A 165 -12.67 13.66 -26.41
C ASN A 165 -13.20 14.82 -25.55
N ALA A 166 -13.50 14.56 -24.28
CA ALA A 166 -14.20 15.49 -23.40
C ALA A 166 -13.51 16.86 -23.25
N ALA A 167 -12.17 16.89 -23.32
CA ALA A 167 -11.38 18.12 -23.22
C ALA A 167 -11.08 18.77 -24.62
N GLY A 168 -11.46 18.13 -25.72
CA GLY A 168 -11.20 18.64 -27.08
C GLY A 168 -9.72 18.65 -27.48
N ARG A 169 -8.84 17.85 -26.79
CA ARG A 169 -7.38 17.93 -26.91
C ARG A 169 -6.74 16.75 -27.67
N LEU A 170 -7.51 15.93 -28.38
CA LEU A 170 -6.96 14.76 -29.08
C LEU A 170 -5.84 15.11 -30.07
N ASP A 171 -5.97 16.25 -30.77
CA ASP A 171 -4.97 16.65 -31.74
C ASP A 171 -3.59 16.93 -31.15
N GLU A 172 -3.53 17.30 -29.86
CA GLU A 172 -2.30 17.57 -29.13
C GLU A 172 -1.55 16.29 -28.73
N VAL A 173 -2.23 15.12 -28.73
CA VAL A 173 -1.69 13.86 -28.17
C VAL A 173 -1.79 12.67 -29.13
N LYS A 174 -2.00 12.94 -30.44
CA LYS A 174 -2.13 11.89 -31.48
C LYS A 174 -0.97 10.90 -31.47
N ASP A 175 0.26 11.39 -31.41
CA ASP A 175 1.46 10.55 -31.43
C ASP A 175 1.51 9.62 -30.20
N LEU A 176 1.05 10.10 -29.03
CA LEU A 176 0.99 9.31 -27.81
C LEU A 176 -0.09 8.24 -27.90
N ILE A 177 -1.24 8.56 -28.49
CA ILE A 177 -2.33 7.60 -28.73
C ILE A 177 -1.85 6.48 -29.64
N GLU A 178 -1.20 6.82 -30.77
CA GLU A 178 -0.64 5.83 -31.69
C GLU A 178 0.40 4.94 -31.03
N GLU A 179 1.23 5.49 -30.16
CA GLU A 179 2.26 4.73 -29.45
C GLU A 179 1.66 3.78 -28.41
N ILE A 180 0.59 4.17 -27.72
CA ILE A 180 -0.16 3.29 -26.81
C ILE A 180 -0.80 2.14 -27.59
N GLU A 181 -1.46 2.44 -28.72
CA GLU A 181 -2.10 1.42 -29.57
C GLU A 181 -1.11 0.37 -30.10
N LYS A 182 0.07 0.79 -30.52
CA LYS A 182 1.14 -0.15 -30.93
C LYS A 182 1.53 -1.14 -29.85
N ARG A 183 1.43 -0.75 -28.57
CA ARG A 183 1.83 -1.55 -27.43
C ARG A 183 0.68 -2.29 -26.77
N ALA A 184 -0.56 -1.97 -27.11
CA ALA A 184 -1.77 -2.43 -26.44
C ALA A 184 -1.82 -3.96 -26.26
N GLU A 185 -1.55 -4.72 -27.33
CA GLU A 185 -1.54 -6.18 -27.25
C GLU A 185 -0.46 -6.72 -26.32
N ALA A 186 0.75 -6.17 -26.37
CA ALA A 186 1.86 -6.58 -25.54
C ALA A 186 1.62 -6.24 -24.06
N MET A 187 0.97 -5.12 -23.77
CA MET A 187 0.63 -4.72 -22.40
C MET A 187 -0.39 -5.65 -21.74
N CYS A 188 -1.27 -6.31 -22.53
CA CYS A 188 -2.28 -7.25 -22.02
C CYS A 188 -1.78 -8.68 -21.82
N ILE A 189 -0.49 -8.95 -22.05
CA ILE A 189 0.06 -10.32 -22.01
C ILE A 189 -0.14 -11.00 -20.66
N GLN A 190 -0.06 -10.27 -19.55
CA GLN A 190 -0.19 -10.82 -18.20
C GLN A 190 -1.59 -11.40 -17.97
N GLU A 191 -2.64 -10.65 -18.31
CA GLU A 191 -4.04 -11.09 -18.18
C GLU A 191 -4.31 -12.32 -19.05
N ARG A 192 -3.77 -12.34 -20.28
CA ARG A 192 -3.88 -13.48 -21.18
C ARG A 192 -3.20 -14.71 -20.60
N LEU A 193 -1.96 -14.61 -20.13
CA LEU A 193 -1.22 -15.74 -19.54
C LEU A 193 -1.88 -16.26 -18.27
N TYR A 194 -2.48 -15.38 -17.47
CA TYR A 194 -3.26 -15.79 -16.30
C TYR A 194 -4.49 -16.63 -16.71
N ARG A 195 -5.29 -16.16 -17.68
CA ARG A 195 -6.45 -16.91 -18.20
C ARG A 195 -6.06 -18.25 -18.83
N GLU A 196 -4.89 -18.35 -19.43
CA GLU A 196 -4.34 -19.58 -20.00
C GLU A 196 -3.74 -20.52 -18.93
N GLY A 197 -3.75 -20.14 -17.65
CA GLY A 197 -3.15 -20.90 -16.54
C GLY A 197 -1.62 -20.96 -16.56
N LYS A 198 -0.95 -20.13 -17.38
CA LYS A 198 0.50 -20.07 -17.50
C LYS A 198 1.15 -19.15 -16.46
N LEU A 199 0.39 -18.20 -15.94
CA LEU A 199 0.81 -17.26 -14.91
C LEU A 199 -0.13 -17.37 -13.71
N LYS A 200 0.41 -17.43 -12.50
CA LYS A 200 -0.37 -17.46 -11.25
C LYS A 200 -0.51 -16.04 -10.69
N LYS A 201 -1.65 -15.75 -10.05
CA LYS A 201 -1.77 -14.54 -9.23
C LYS A 201 -0.89 -14.67 -7.99
N ARG A 202 -0.21 -13.58 -7.65
CA ARG A 202 0.58 -13.46 -6.42
C ARG A 202 0.20 -12.20 -5.67
N THR A 203 0.47 -12.18 -4.38
CA THR A 203 0.30 -11.00 -3.55
C THR A 203 1.32 -9.93 -3.95
N ASN A 204 0.86 -8.75 -4.30
CA ASN A 204 1.69 -7.62 -4.68
C ASN A 204 1.38 -6.38 -3.84
N HIS A 205 2.36 -5.50 -3.68
CA HIS A 205 2.19 -4.22 -3.01
C HIS A 205 1.30 -3.25 -3.81
N CYS A 206 1.32 -3.33 -5.13
CA CYS A 206 0.54 -2.53 -6.09
C CYS A 206 0.85 -1.03 -6.17
N ASP A 207 1.79 -0.51 -5.36
CA ASP A 207 2.26 0.88 -5.41
C ASP A 207 3.73 0.96 -4.96
N THR A 208 4.63 0.44 -5.81
CA THR A 208 6.06 0.26 -5.52
C THR A 208 6.87 1.55 -5.73
N LYS A 209 6.51 2.62 -5.04
CA LYS A 209 7.30 3.85 -5.01
C LYS A 209 8.09 3.99 -3.72
N VAL A 210 9.21 4.72 -3.80
CA VAL A 210 10.16 4.88 -2.69
C VAL A 210 9.53 5.55 -1.46
N ASN A 211 8.59 6.46 -1.64
CA ASN A 211 7.91 7.12 -0.53
C ASN A 211 6.91 6.21 0.22
N ASN A 212 6.68 4.99 -0.26
CA ASN A 212 5.99 3.92 0.46
C ASN A 212 6.97 3.05 1.27
N MET A 213 8.15 3.55 1.56
CA MET A 213 9.13 2.89 2.41
C MET A 213 9.61 3.82 3.52
N MET A 214 9.87 3.22 4.68
CA MET A 214 10.54 3.90 5.79
C MET A 214 12.01 3.45 5.80
N PHE A 215 12.90 4.42 5.76
CA PHE A 215 14.33 4.21 5.85
C PHE A 215 14.83 4.58 7.24
N ASP A 216 15.82 3.87 7.72
CA ASP A 216 16.51 4.21 8.96
C ASP A 216 17.27 5.54 8.79
N THR A 217 17.15 6.44 9.78
CA THR A 217 17.72 7.79 9.69
C THR A 217 19.24 7.83 9.69
N GLU A 218 19.89 6.79 10.23
CA GLU A 218 21.35 6.73 10.38
C GLU A 218 22.02 5.95 9.25
N THR A 219 21.38 4.86 8.80
CA THR A 219 22.00 3.90 7.88
C THR A 219 21.49 3.98 6.45
N ASP A 220 20.39 4.71 6.21
CA ASP A 220 19.65 4.77 4.95
C ASP A 220 19.17 3.40 4.41
N LYS A 221 19.17 2.37 5.25
CA LYS A 221 18.60 1.06 4.90
C LYS A 221 17.09 1.08 5.07
N VAL A 222 16.40 0.33 4.21
CA VAL A 222 14.94 0.19 4.36
C VAL A 222 14.63 -0.59 5.64
N LEU A 223 13.74 -0.02 6.46
CA LEU A 223 13.19 -0.64 7.66
C LEU A 223 11.89 -1.37 7.35
N CYS A 224 10.96 -0.68 6.72
CA CYS A 224 9.60 -1.15 6.54
C CYS A 224 9.03 -0.71 5.20
N VAL A 225 8.31 -1.61 4.53
CA VAL A 225 7.46 -1.28 3.39
C VAL A 225 6.07 -0.91 3.92
N CYS A 226 5.63 0.32 3.65
CA CYS A 226 4.36 0.84 4.12
C CYS A 226 3.21 0.32 3.25
N LEU A 227 2.19 -0.25 3.87
CA LEU A 227 1.02 -0.79 3.20
C LEU A 227 -0.08 0.28 3.12
N LEU A 228 -0.41 0.74 1.92
CA LEU A 228 -1.65 1.47 1.66
C LEU A 228 -2.77 0.47 1.38
N TYR A 229 -2.52 -0.46 0.48
CA TYR A 229 -3.38 -1.60 0.13
C TYR A 229 -2.50 -2.70 -0.45
N THR A 230 -2.93 -3.95 -0.29
CA THR A 230 -2.28 -5.11 -0.90
C THR A 230 -3.35 -5.92 -1.60
N SER A 231 -3.11 -6.28 -2.83
CA SER A 231 -4.10 -6.92 -3.70
C SER A 231 -3.46 -8.05 -4.51
N PRO A 232 -4.17 -9.12 -4.84
CA PRO A 232 -3.67 -10.12 -5.77
C PRO A 232 -3.58 -9.53 -7.18
N SER A 233 -2.47 -9.81 -7.87
CA SER A 233 -2.25 -9.39 -9.25
C SER A 233 -1.51 -10.49 -10.01
N PRO A 234 -1.79 -10.74 -11.30
CA PRO A 234 -1.03 -11.66 -12.12
C PRO A 234 0.32 -11.03 -12.47
N ARG A 235 1.33 -11.28 -11.64
CA ARG A 235 2.71 -10.83 -11.85
C ARG A 235 3.69 -11.89 -11.38
N ASP A 236 4.85 -11.93 -12.04
CA ASP A 236 5.99 -12.77 -11.66
C ASP A 236 6.71 -12.24 -10.42
#